data_95a84d4c6db1928940fe01c898d56225
#
_entry.id   95a84d4c6db1928940fe01c898d56225
#
_cell.length_a   1.000
_cell.length_b   1.000
_cell.length_c   1.000
_cell.angle_alpha   90.00
_cell.angle_beta   90.00
_cell.angle_gamma   90.00
#
_symmetry.space_group_name_H-M   'P 1'
#
loop_
_entity.id
_entity.type
_entity.pdbx_description
1 polymer ?
#
loop_
_entity_poly.entity_id
_entity_poly.type
_entity_poly.pdbx_seq_one_letter_code
_entity_poly.pdbx_strand_id
1 'polypeptide(L)'
;MEGNLKKVIVTVSNDIATDQRMARICNSMVQNGYQLEIIGRVLKTSPNLTPKTYKQTRLKLWFNKGIAFYVELNLRLLLKLFFQKADLIYAVDADTLVAGSLIKIFKKVKLVFDAHELFSEVPELEGRTFKKKLWQIVEKNGIQRFADLRITVSESVALHYKTLYSKSFIVVKNCPLTLNYQPKETREPYILYQGALNEGRGLEALIMASKDIEMSVFIAGSGDLDKKLKTIVKENGVENKVLFLGKLLPEKLIEITANAWLGYNLLEKKGLSYYYSLSNKTFDYIQSGIPQLMPSFPEYIQLNQKFEIGVLTEPLAESIVTTVNSLIKNHELYLHLKQEALKAAKIYVWENEEVKLINHLKALN
;
A
#
# COMPACT_ATOMS: atom_id res chain seq x y z
N MET A 1 19.44 17.88 29.77
CA MET A 1 20.00 18.34 28.47
C MET A 1 18.90 18.15 27.45
N GLU A 2 18.21 19.22 27.05
CA GLU A 2 17.26 19.17 25.94
C GLU A 2 18.05 18.91 24.64
N GLY A 3 18.11 17.67 24.24
CA GLY A 3 18.70 17.31 22.96
C GLY A 3 17.93 18.01 21.85
N ASN A 4 18.64 18.75 21.00
CA ASN A 4 18.06 19.45 19.85
C ASN A 4 17.24 18.46 19.02
N LEU A 5 15.93 18.63 18.96
CA LEU A 5 15.01 17.77 18.22
C LEU A 5 15.45 17.72 16.75
N LYS A 6 15.71 16.50 16.22
CA LYS A 6 16.11 16.35 14.82
C LYS A 6 14.96 16.74 13.90
N LYS A 7 15.29 17.58 12.93
CA LYS A 7 14.35 18.07 11.91
C LYS A 7 14.30 17.11 10.74
N VAL A 8 13.12 16.59 10.48
CA VAL A 8 12.85 15.66 9.37
C VAL A 8 11.92 16.31 8.37
N ILE A 9 12.26 16.22 7.09
CA ILE A 9 11.35 16.57 6.01
C ILE A 9 11.03 15.30 5.23
N VAL A 10 9.76 14.94 5.23
CA VAL A 10 9.21 13.83 4.46
C VAL A 10 8.67 14.36 3.13
N THR A 11 9.03 13.71 2.02
CA THR A 11 8.58 14.10 0.68
C THR A 11 7.80 12.97 0.03
N VAL A 12 6.61 13.27 -0.46
CA VAL A 12 5.73 12.35 -1.20
C VAL A 12 5.19 13.01 -2.46
N SER A 13 4.87 12.22 -3.46
CA SER A 13 4.28 12.72 -4.71
C SER A 13 2.76 12.72 -4.71
N ASN A 14 2.14 12.05 -3.75
CA ASN A 14 0.68 11.93 -3.60
C ASN A 14 0.08 13.04 -2.72
N ASP A 15 -1.25 12.97 -2.52
CA ASP A 15 -1.94 13.82 -1.54
C ASP A 15 -1.84 13.23 -0.14
N ILE A 16 -1.17 13.97 0.74
CA ILE A 16 -0.95 13.60 2.15
C ILE A 16 -2.25 13.44 2.97
N ALA A 17 -3.36 14.00 2.50
CA ALA A 17 -4.63 13.94 3.22
C ALA A 17 -5.20 12.50 3.31
N THR A 18 -4.81 11.63 2.38
CA THR A 18 -5.33 10.26 2.27
C THR A 18 -4.27 9.19 2.45
N ASP A 19 -3.02 9.58 2.65
CA ASP A 19 -1.90 8.66 2.82
C ASP A 19 -1.81 8.13 4.26
N GLN A 20 -2.44 6.99 4.49
CA GLN A 20 -2.48 6.37 5.81
C GLN A 20 -1.12 5.82 6.28
N ARG A 21 -0.28 5.31 5.34
CA ARG A 21 1.06 4.82 5.69
C ARG A 21 1.92 5.97 6.19
N MET A 22 1.97 7.05 5.42
CA MET A 22 2.76 8.20 5.83
C MET A 22 2.23 8.87 7.10
N ALA A 23 0.91 8.87 7.31
CA ALA A 23 0.34 9.34 8.57
C ALA A 23 0.83 8.52 9.78
N ARG A 24 0.91 7.18 9.67
CA ARG A 24 1.48 6.33 10.74
C ARG A 24 2.97 6.59 10.94
N ILE A 25 3.76 6.59 9.88
CA ILE A 25 5.22 6.85 9.93
C ILE A 25 5.49 8.22 10.57
N CYS A 26 4.80 9.28 10.13
CA CYS A 26 4.98 10.63 10.68
C CYS A 26 4.59 10.71 12.16
N ASN A 27 3.48 10.10 12.55
CA ASN A 27 3.07 10.06 13.97
C ASN A 27 4.13 9.35 14.82
N SER A 28 4.60 8.18 14.38
CA SER A 28 5.65 7.42 15.08
C SER A 28 6.94 8.23 15.25
N MET A 29 7.36 8.94 14.21
CA MET A 29 8.55 9.80 14.29
C MET A 29 8.36 10.92 15.30
N VAL A 30 7.21 11.61 15.30
CA VAL A 30 6.93 12.70 16.26
C VAL A 30 6.87 12.18 17.68
N GLN A 31 6.22 11.04 17.93
CA GLN A 31 6.17 10.40 19.25
C GLN A 31 7.56 9.99 19.75
N ASN A 32 8.51 9.75 18.83
CA ASN A 32 9.90 9.45 19.15
C ASN A 32 10.83 10.67 19.12
N GLY A 33 10.30 11.89 19.22
CA GLY A 33 11.07 13.10 19.41
C GLY A 33 11.68 13.73 18.14
N TYR A 34 11.06 13.50 16.97
CA TYR A 34 11.45 14.20 15.73
C TYR A 34 10.55 15.40 15.49
N GLN A 35 11.12 16.53 15.08
CA GLN A 35 10.36 17.66 14.54
C GLN A 35 10.16 17.43 13.04
N LEU A 36 8.91 17.31 12.59
CA LEU A 36 8.61 16.81 11.26
C LEU A 36 7.77 17.78 10.42
N GLU A 37 8.11 17.91 9.14
CA GLU A 37 7.26 18.44 8.08
C GLU A 37 7.07 17.39 6.99
N ILE A 38 5.82 17.10 6.59
CA ILE A 38 5.53 16.31 5.40
C ILE A 38 5.12 17.23 4.26
N ILE A 39 5.69 16.99 3.07
CA ILE A 39 5.43 17.76 1.85
C ILE A 39 4.90 16.82 0.79
N GLY A 40 3.66 17.06 0.34
CA GLY A 40 3.04 16.36 -0.77
C GLY A 40 2.37 17.32 -1.74
N ARG A 41 1.52 16.83 -2.62
CA ARG A 41 0.78 17.68 -3.56
C ARG A 41 -0.68 17.85 -3.17
N VAL A 42 -1.31 18.89 -3.73
CA VAL A 42 -2.76 19.09 -3.69
C VAL A 42 -3.35 18.89 -5.10
N LEU A 43 -4.45 18.16 -5.17
CA LEU A 43 -5.25 17.97 -6.38
C LEU A 43 -6.56 18.78 -6.27
N LYS A 44 -7.27 18.97 -7.38
CA LYS A 44 -8.60 19.64 -7.38
C LYS A 44 -9.63 18.90 -6.50
N THR A 45 -9.47 17.59 -6.38
CA THR A 45 -10.35 16.69 -5.58
C THR A 45 -9.82 16.41 -4.19
N SER A 46 -8.72 17.04 -3.78
CA SER A 46 -8.12 16.83 -2.45
C SER A 46 -9.06 17.27 -1.35
N PRO A 47 -9.29 16.46 -0.32
CA PRO A 47 -10.02 16.90 0.87
C PRO A 47 -9.20 17.90 1.69
N ASN A 48 -9.84 18.55 2.61
CA ASN A 48 -9.16 19.41 3.58
C ASN A 48 -8.21 18.58 4.45
N LEU A 49 -7.10 19.21 4.86
CA LEU A 49 -6.18 18.58 5.81
C LEU A 49 -6.80 18.55 7.20
N THR A 50 -6.75 17.39 7.83
CA THR A 50 -7.02 17.29 9.27
C THR A 50 -5.79 17.74 10.06
N PRO A 51 -5.94 18.48 11.17
CA PRO A 51 -4.83 18.88 12.03
C PRO A 51 -4.01 17.66 12.50
N LYS A 52 -2.68 17.79 12.48
CA LYS A 52 -1.73 16.78 12.95
C LYS A 52 -0.72 17.45 13.91
N THR A 53 -0.01 16.63 14.67
CA THR A 53 1.08 17.07 15.56
C THR A 53 2.35 17.49 14.82
N TYR A 54 2.37 17.35 13.50
CA TYR A 54 3.44 17.73 12.62
C TYR A 54 2.97 18.67 11.51
N LYS A 55 3.93 19.40 10.94
CA LYS A 55 3.62 20.35 9.87
C LYS A 55 3.28 19.62 8.56
N GLN A 56 2.19 20.05 7.95
CA GLN A 56 1.70 19.53 6.68
C GLN A 56 1.79 20.63 5.61
N THR A 57 2.41 20.33 4.48
CA THR A 57 2.52 21.24 3.34
C THR A 57 2.08 20.55 2.08
N ARG A 58 1.24 21.19 1.27
CA ARG A 58 0.83 20.73 -0.04
C ARG A 58 1.28 21.68 -1.13
N LEU A 59 1.99 21.14 -2.13
CA LEU A 59 2.42 21.86 -3.31
C LEU A 59 1.29 21.87 -4.36
N LYS A 60 0.95 23.05 -4.86
CA LYS A 60 0.06 23.19 -6.00
C LYS A 60 0.90 23.11 -7.28
N LEU A 61 0.71 22.05 -8.07
CA LEU A 61 1.44 21.81 -9.30
C LEU A 61 0.60 22.20 -10.51
N TRP A 62 1.26 22.64 -11.58
CA TRP A 62 0.64 22.92 -12.87
C TRP A 62 0.38 21.63 -13.65
N PHE A 63 1.36 20.72 -13.62
CA PHE A 63 1.27 19.41 -14.27
C PHE A 63 0.92 18.33 -13.25
N ASN A 64 0.00 17.44 -13.61
CA ASN A 64 -0.46 16.36 -12.72
C ASN A 64 -0.15 14.95 -13.26
N LYS A 65 0.40 14.85 -14.47
CA LYS A 65 0.71 13.57 -15.14
C LYS A 65 1.96 13.70 -16.01
N GLY A 66 2.61 12.57 -16.27
CA GLY A 66 3.73 12.46 -17.20
C GLY A 66 5.03 13.06 -16.70
N ILE A 67 6.02 13.20 -17.59
CA ILE A 67 7.39 13.66 -17.23
C ILE A 67 7.37 15.07 -16.64
N ALA A 68 6.55 15.97 -17.20
CA ALA A 68 6.45 17.35 -16.73
C ALA A 68 6.03 17.43 -15.25
N PHE A 69 5.14 16.54 -14.80
CA PHE A 69 4.76 16.42 -13.40
C PHE A 69 5.98 16.10 -12.51
N TYR A 70 6.76 15.09 -12.86
CA TYR A 70 7.90 14.68 -12.04
C TYR A 70 9.02 15.74 -12.02
N VAL A 71 9.24 16.41 -13.16
CA VAL A 71 10.21 17.52 -13.24
C VAL A 71 9.76 18.70 -12.36
N GLU A 72 8.51 19.14 -12.48
CA GLU A 72 7.97 20.23 -11.67
C GLU A 72 7.98 19.89 -10.19
N LEU A 73 7.54 18.68 -9.80
CA LEU A 73 7.54 18.22 -8.42
C LEU A 73 8.94 18.30 -7.81
N ASN A 74 9.94 17.70 -8.50
CA ASN A 74 11.30 17.67 -7.96
C ASN A 74 11.95 19.06 -7.92
N LEU A 75 11.68 19.96 -8.88
CA LEU A 75 12.16 21.33 -8.83
C LEU A 75 11.56 22.09 -7.62
N ARG A 76 10.25 21.98 -7.39
CA ARG A 76 9.61 22.63 -6.25
C ARG A 76 10.06 22.04 -4.92
N LEU A 77 10.22 20.72 -4.83
CA LEU A 77 10.79 20.05 -3.67
C LEU A 77 12.24 20.53 -3.42
N LEU A 78 13.07 20.55 -4.47
CA LEU A 78 14.46 20.98 -4.37
C LEU A 78 14.58 22.42 -3.85
N LEU A 79 13.80 23.36 -4.40
CA LEU A 79 13.77 24.74 -3.94
C LEU A 79 13.36 24.82 -2.46
N LYS A 80 12.28 24.10 -2.09
CA LYS A 80 11.79 24.12 -0.70
C LYS A 80 12.82 23.51 0.27
N LEU A 81 13.40 22.38 -0.09
CA LEU A 81 14.45 21.71 0.70
C LEU A 81 15.72 22.55 0.80
N PHE A 82 16.05 23.33 -0.26
CA PHE A 82 17.22 24.18 -0.26
C PHE A 82 17.14 25.32 0.77
N PHE A 83 15.97 25.93 0.94
CA PHE A 83 15.78 27.05 1.90
C PHE A 83 15.37 26.58 3.31
N GLN A 84 15.19 25.31 3.55
CA GLN A 84 14.82 24.79 4.87
C GLN A 84 16.01 24.07 5.53
N LYS A 85 16.12 24.16 6.86
CA LYS A 85 17.03 23.34 7.65
C LYS A 85 16.38 21.96 7.88
N ALA A 86 17.13 20.92 7.59
CA ALA A 86 16.76 19.54 7.89
C ALA A 86 18.01 18.75 8.27
N ASP A 87 17.88 17.81 9.19
CA ASP A 87 18.91 16.84 9.54
C ASP A 87 18.73 15.55 8.74
N LEU A 88 17.47 15.25 8.40
CA LEU A 88 17.05 14.06 7.68
C LEU A 88 16.01 14.41 6.62
N ILE A 89 16.18 13.88 5.41
CA ILE A 89 15.17 13.84 4.35
C ILE A 89 14.69 12.42 4.23
N TYR A 90 13.38 12.23 4.27
CA TYR A 90 12.70 10.95 4.09
C TYR A 90 11.98 10.99 2.74
N ALA A 91 12.62 10.45 1.71
CA ALA A 91 12.08 10.42 0.35
C ALA A 91 11.28 9.14 0.13
N VAL A 92 10.00 9.30 -0.20
CA VAL A 92 9.10 8.20 -0.50
C VAL A 92 9.06 8.00 -2.01
N ASP A 93 9.28 6.78 -2.42
CA ASP A 93 9.38 6.32 -3.80
C ASP A 93 10.43 7.03 -4.68
N ALA A 94 10.68 6.49 -5.86
CA ALA A 94 11.72 6.99 -6.75
C ALA A 94 11.42 8.41 -7.27
N ASP A 95 10.16 8.80 -7.29
CA ASP A 95 9.69 10.07 -7.83
C ASP A 95 10.01 11.29 -6.95
N THR A 96 10.31 11.11 -5.66
CA THR A 96 10.82 12.18 -4.78
C THR A 96 12.31 12.04 -4.45
N LEU A 97 12.91 10.91 -4.81
CA LEU A 97 14.31 10.57 -4.52
C LEU A 97 15.29 11.52 -5.21
N VAL A 98 14.93 12.06 -6.39
CA VAL A 98 15.79 12.98 -7.15
C VAL A 98 16.08 14.25 -6.34
N ALA A 99 15.04 14.90 -5.81
CA ALA A 99 15.20 16.12 -5.01
C ALA A 99 16.01 15.84 -3.73
N GLY A 100 15.74 14.74 -3.02
CA GLY A 100 16.48 14.32 -1.84
C GLY A 100 17.95 14.05 -2.13
N SER A 101 18.26 13.38 -3.25
CA SER A 101 19.63 13.10 -3.68
C SER A 101 20.41 14.36 -4.02
N LEU A 102 19.78 15.30 -4.75
CA LEU A 102 20.42 16.56 -5.12
C LEU A 102 20.71 17.43 -3.90
N ILE A 103 19.76 17.54 -2.97
CA ILE A 103 20.00 18.32 -1.73
C ILE A 103 21.16 17.77 -0.93
N LYS A 104 21.37 16.47 -0.89
CA LYS A 104 22.49 15.85 -0.18
C LYS A 104 23.87 16.25 -0.75
N ILE A 105 23.92 16.67 -2.02
CA ILE A 105 25.17 17.20 -2.61
C ILE A 105 25.51 18.58 -2.01
N PHE A 106 24.50 19.40 -1.72
CA PHE A 106 24.68 20.78 -1.26
C PHE A 106 24.62 20.93 0.26
N LYS A 107 24.01 19.98 0.96
CA LYS A 107 23.81 20.04 2.40
C LYS A 107 24.25 18.75 3.09
N LYS A 108 24.77 18.91 4.30
CA LYS A 108 25.10 17.78 5.17
C LYS A 108 23.82 17.25 5.82
N VAL A 109 23.03 16.45 5.07
CA VAL A 109 21.79 15.83 5.54
C VAL A 109 21.85 14.31 5.35
N LYS A 110 21.12 13.57 6.17
CA LYS A 110 20.88 12.14 5.94
C LYS A 110 19.71 11.96 4.97
N LEU A 111 19.73 10.90 4.17
CA LEU A 111 18.67 10.56 3.22
C LEU A 111 18.16 9.14 3.49
N VAL A 112 16.90 9.04 3.81
CA VAL A 112 16.13 7.77 3.80
C VAL A 112 15.40 7.65 2.48
N PHE A 113 15.47 6.49 1.87
CA PHE A 113 14.67 6.10 0.72
C PHE A 113 13.68 5.02 1.15
N ASP A 114 12.38 5.29 1.09
CA ASP A 114 11.29 4.34 1.39
C ASP A 114 10.55 3.98 0.11
N ALA A 115 10.84 2.80 -0.44
CA ALA A 115 10.24 2.28 -1.67
C ALA A 115 8.96 1.50 -1.33
N HIS A 116 7.81 2.05 -1.67
CA HIS A 116 6.52 1.39 -1.47
C HIS A 116 6.20 0.39 -2.57
N GLU A 117 6.84 0.54 -3.73
CA GLU A 117 6.69 -0.35 -4.88
C GLU A 117 7.99 -0.37 -5.70
N LEU A 118 8.08 -1.33 -6.63
CA LEU A 118 9.14 -1.33 -7.64
C LEU A 118 8.79 -0.32 -8.72
N PHE A 119 9.21 0.93 -8.52
CA PHE A 119 8.77 2.06 -9.34
C PHE A 119 9.13 1.90 -10.82
N SER A 120 10.28 1.31 -11.13
CA SER A 120 10.68 1.01 -12.50
C SER A 120 9.95 -0.21 -13.12
N GLU A 121 9.19 -0.97 -12.30
CA GLU A 121 8.52 -2.21 -12.70
C GLU A 121 6.98 -2.14 -12.53
N VAL A 122 6.42 -0.93 -12.43
CA VAL A 122 4.97 -0.73 -12.34
C VAL A 122 4.29 -1.06 -13.67
N PRO A 123 3.05 -1.57 -13.67
CA PRO A 123 2.34 -1.97 -14.90
C PRO A 123 2.25 -0.85 -15.95
N GLU A 124 2.15 0.40 -15.51
CA GLU A 124 2.07 1.57 -16.40
C GLU A 124 3.32 1.81 -17.25
N LEU A 125 4.44 1.18 -16.89
CA LEU A 125 5.69 1.24 -17.64
C LEU A 125 5.91 0.03 -18.54
N GLU A 126 5.00 -0.92 -18.56
CA GLU A 126 5.06 -2.08 -19.43
C GLU A 126 5.05 -1.62 -20.91
N GLY A 127 5.99 -2.12 -21.72
CA GLY A 127 6.20 -1.68 -23.09
C GLY A 127 6.88 -0.30 -23.27
N ARG A 128 7.13 0.46 -22.20
CA ARG A 128 7.72 1.81 -22.25
C ARG A 128 9.20 1.81 -21.85
N THR A 129 10.03 1.12 -22.63
CA THR A 129 11.46 0.86 -22.31
C THR A 129 12.27 2.09 -21.95
N PHE A 130 12.10 3.22 -22.64
CA PHE A 130 12.82 4.46 -22.34
C PHE A 130 12.47 5.02 -20.96
N LYS A 131 11.19 5.08 -20.61
CA LYS A 131 10.74 5.58 -19.31
C LYS A 131 11.21 4.64 -18.18
N LYS A 132 11.11 3.34 -18.39
CA LYS A 132 11.63 2.32 -17.46
C LYS A 132 13.12 2.51 -17.19
N LYS A 133 13.94 2.66 -18.24
CA LYS A 133 15.39 2.93 -18.11
C LYS A 133 15.68 4.21 -17.33
N LEU A 134 14.91 5.28 -17.56
CA LEU A 134 15.07 6.53 -16.82
C LEU A 134 14.86 6.31 -15.31
N TRP A 135 13.78 5.62 -14.92
CA TRP A 135 13.53 5.32 -13.51
C TRP A 135 14.58 4.39 -12.91
N GLN A 136 15.05 3.40 -13.65
CA GLN A 136 16.17 2.54 -13.22
C GLN A 136 17.46 3.34 -12.95
N ILE A 137 17.74 4.37 -13.73
CA ILE A 137 18.88 5.28 -13.48
C ILE A 137 18.67 6.09 -12.20
N VAL A 138 17.47 6.61 -11.97
CA VAL A 138 17.12 7.35 -10.75
C VAL A 138 17.26 6.44 -9.53
N GLU A 139 16.64 5.26 -9.55
CA GLU A 139 16.74 4.27 -8.47
C GLU A 139 18.19 3.88 -8.22
N LYS A 140 18.95 3.50 -9.26
CA LYS A 140 20.36 3.08 -9.13
C LYS A 140 21.18 4.14 -8.44
N ASN A 141 21.14 5.37 -8.91
CA ASN A 141 21.95 6.45 -8.34
C ASN A 141 21.51 6.79 -6.91
N GLY A 142 20.19 6.93 -6.69
CA GLY A 142 19.65 7.23 -5.37
C GLY A 142 20.00 6.15 -4.34
N ILE A 143 19.80 4.89 -4.69
CA ILE A 143 20.03 3.73 -3.82
C ILE A 143 21.50 3.50 -3.55
N GLN A 144 22.33 3.54 -4.58
CA GLN A 144 23.77 3.19 -4.44
C GLN A 144 24.60 4.31 -3.84
N ARG A 145 24.32 5.58 -4.18
CA ARG A 145 25.21 6.70 -3.87
C ARG A 145 24.69 7.61 -2.77
N PHE A 146 23.36 7.80 -2.68
CA PHE A 146 22.79 8.86 -1.84
C PHE A 146 22.04 8.35 -0.61
N ALA A 147 21.27 7.28 -0.69
CA ALA A 147 20.50 6.80 0.44
C ALA A 147 21.40 6.24 1.56
N ASP A 148 21.29 6.79 2.77
CA ASP A 148 21.95 6.28 3.98
C ASP A 148 21.16 5.10 4.55
N LEU A 149 19.83 5.16 4.51
CA LEU A 149 18.92 4.08 4.90
C LEU A 149 17.96 3.79 3.76
N ARG A 150 17.66 2.53 3.54
CA ARG A 150 16.76 2.03 2.50
C ARG A 150 15.71 1.17 3.13
N ILE A 151 14.47 1.51 2.88
CA ILE A 151 13.28 0.85 3.43
C ILE A 151 12.42 0.37 2.28
N THR A 152 11.72 -0.74 2.47
CA THR A 152 10.68 -1.20 1.56
C THR A 152 9.59 -1.98 2.31
N VAL A 153 8.56 -2.42 1.59
CA VAL A 153 7.34 -2.98 2.17
C VAL A 153 7.29 -4.51 2.19
N SER A 154 8.18 -5.19 1.46
CA SER A 154 8.18 -6.66 1.34
C SER A 154 9.58 -7.24 1.16
N GLU A 155 9.76 -8.50 1.54
CA GLU A 155 11.03 -9.22 1.41
C GLU A 155 11.40 -9.43 -0.06
N SER A 156 10.43 -9.71 -0.92
CA SER A 156 10.65 -9.91 -2.35
C SER A 156 11.15 -8.63 -3.03
N VAL A 157 10.60 -7.46 -2.67
CA VAL A 157 11.09 -6.16 -3.16
C VAL A 157 12.49 -5.89 -2.63
N ALA A 158 12.76 -6.15 -1.34
CA ALA A 158 14.08 -5.99 -0.75
C ALA A 158 15.14 -6.87 -1.46
N LEU A 159 14.79 -8.13 -1.74
CA LEU A 159 15.67 -9.07 -2.45
C LEU A 159 15.91 -8.61 -3.89
N HIS A 160 14.87 -8.15 -4.59
CA HIS A 160 14.99 -7.64 -5.95
C HIS A 160 15.96 -6.45 -6.03
N TYR A 161 15.80 -5.46 -5.16
CA TYR A 161 16.72 -4.32 -5.09
C TYR A 161 18.15 -4.73 -4.68
N LYS A 162 18.28 -5.69 -3.77
CA LYS A 162 19.60 -6.23 -3.37
C LYS A 162 20.29 -6.89 -4.57
N THR A 163 19.56 -7.65 -5.38
CA THR A 163 20.08 -8.31 -6.60
C THR A 163 20.50 -7.28 -7.65
N LEU A 164 19.68 -6.23 -7.88
CA LEU A 164 19.96 -5.22 -8.91
C LEU A 164 21.05 -4.23 -8.50
N TYR A 165 21.05 -3.79 -7.26
CA TYR A 165 21.87 -2.65 -6.82
C TYR A 165 22.90 -2.99 -5.76
N SER A 166 23.00 -4.24 -5.32
CA SER A 166 23.92 -4.73 -4.28
C SER A 166 23.83 -3.93 -2.98
N LYS A 167 22.62 -3.49 -2.63
CA LYS A 167 22.32 -2.73 -1.40
C LYS A 167 21.17 -3.39 -0.65
N SER A 168 21.35 -3.53 0.67
CA SER A 168 20.30 -4.10 1.54
C SER A 168 19.23 -3.06 1.87
N PHE A 169 18.00 -3.53 1.98
CA PHE A 169 16.82 -2.78 2.42
C PHE A 169 16.31 -3.40 3.73
N ILE A 170 15.82 -2.58 4.62
CA ILE A 170 15.02 -3.06 5.74
C ILE A 170 13.55 -3.15 5.29
N VAL A 171 12.85 -4.15 5.81
CA VAL A 171 11.44 -4.35 5.49
C VAL A 171 10.58 -3.82 6.63
N VAL A 172 9.75 -2.80 6.32
CA VAL A 172 8.74 -2.22 7.19
C VAL A 172 7.39 -2.37 6.48
N LYS A 173 6.65 -3.40 6.87
CA LYS A 173 5.37 -3.74 6.24
C LYS A 173 4.31 -2.65 6.47
N ASN A 174 3.38 -2.52 5.54
CA ASN A 174 2.30 -1.53 5.65
C ASN A 174 1.13 -2.03 6.50
N CYS A 175 1.43 -2.51 7.70
CA CYS A 175 0.43 -3.02 8.64
C CYS A 175 -0.46 -1.88 9.17
N PRO A 176 -1.76 -2.14 9.44
CA PRO A 176 -2.62 -1.22 10.17
C PRO A 176 -2.25 -1.17 11.66
N LEU A 177 -2.81 -0.20 12.39
CA LEU A 177 -2.83 -0.22 13.84
C LEU A 177 -3.66 -1.40 14.35
N THR A 178 -3.41 -1.83 15.58
CA THR A 178 -4.23 -2.85 16.24
C THR A 178 -5.71 -2.45 16.19
N LEU A 179 -6.53 -3.34 15.66
CA LEU A 179 -7.96 -3.11 15.51
C LEU A 179 -8.72 -3.56 16.76
N ASN A 180 -9.34 -2.62 17.46
CA ASN A 180 -10.25 -2.88 18.57
C ASN A 180 -11.70 -2.83 18.09
N TYR A 181 -12.08 -3.74 17.20
CA TYR A 181 -13.44 -3.84 16.69
C TYR A 181 -14.00 -5.25 16.95
N GLN A 182 -15.20 -5.32 17.50
CA GLN A 182 -15.92 -6.57 17.66
C GLN A 182 -16.91 -6.71 16.49
N PRO A 183 -16.79 -7.77 15.68
CA PRO A 183 -17.75 -8.03 14.61
C PRO A 183 -19.17 -8.11 15.17
N LYS A 184 -20.12 -7.52 14.48
CA LYS A 184 -21.54 -7.73 14.75
C LYS A 184 -21.95 -9.00 14.03
N GLU A 185 -22.88 -9.76 14.61
CA GLU A 185 -23.49 -10.87 13.89
C GLU A 185 -24.10 -10.36 12.59
N THR A 186 -23.57 -10.84 11.48
CA THR A 186 -24.08 -10.51 10.14
C THR A 186 -25.20 -11.47 9.78
N ARG A 187 -26.28 -10.91 9.25
CA ARG A 187 -27.44 -11.70 8.83
C ARG A 187 -27.16 -12.53 7.59
N GLU A 188 -26.33 -12.03 6.68
CA GLU A 188 -26.00 -12.69 5.43
C GLU A 188 -24.49 -12.61 5.15
N PRO A 189 -23.82 -13.73 4.80
CA PRO A 189 -22.41 -13.75 4.47
C PRO A 189 -22.17 -13.06 3.11
N TYR A 190 -21.05 -12.35 2.98
CA TYR A 190 -20.63 -11.73 1.73
C TYR A 190 -19.13 -11.80 1.52
N ILE A 191 -18.72 -11.74 0.25
CA ILE A 191 -17.33 -11.58 -0.17
C ILE A 191 -17.06 -10.10 -0.31
N LEU A 192 -15.96 -9.62 0.28
CA LEU A 192 -15.57 -8.21 0.22
C LEU A 192 -14.32 -8.01 -0.63
N TYR A 193 -14.42 -7.13 -1.64
CA TYR A 193 -13.27 -6.44 -2.20
C TYR A 193 -13.19 -5.01 -1.65
N GLN A 194 -11.99 -4.58 -1.24
CA GLN A 194 -11.72 -3.19 -0.87
C GLN A 194 -10.46 -2.66 -1.56
N GLY A 195 -10.52 -1.43 -2.06
CA GLY A 195 -9.38 -0.75 -2.66
C GLY A 195 -9.69 -0.05 -3.99
N ALA A 196 -8.63 0.33 -4.72
CA ALA A 196 -8.76 0.98 -6.00
C ALA A 196 -9.31 0.01 -7.07
N LEU A 197 -10.26 0.49 -7.88
CA LEU A 197 -10.87 -0.27 -8.98
C LEU A 197 -10.05 -0.05 -10.26
N ASN A 198 -8.83 -0.63 -10.26
CA ASN A 198 -7.87 -0.49 -11.34
C ASN A 198 -7.61 -1.85 -12.02
N GLU A 199 -7.00 -1.81 -13.19
CA GLU A 199 -6.58 -3.03 -13.90
C GLU A 199 -5.69 -3.93 -13.05
N GLY A 200 -5.76 -5.24 -13.30
CA GLY A 200 -4.95 -6.25 -12.64
C GLY A 200 -5.42 -6.61 -11.23
N ARG A 201 -6.62 -6.20 -10.83
CA ARG A 201 -7.22 -6.54 -9.53
C ARG A 201 -8.16 -7.76 -9.59
N GLY A 202 -8.30 -8.39 -10.77
CA GLY A 202 -9.15 -9.56 -10.97
C GLY A 202 -10.65 -9.33 -10.72
N LEU A 203 -11.12 -8.08 -10.81
CA LEU A 203 -12.50 -7.73 -10.46
C LEU A 203 -13.51 -8.23 -11.49
N GLU A 204 -13.12 -8.25 -12.75
CA GLU A 204 -13.94 -8.82 -13.82
C GLU A 204 -14.22 -10.32 -13.55
N ALA A 205 -13.18 -11.08 -13.15
CA ALA A 205 -13.32 -12.48 -12.81
C ALA A 205 -14.23 -12.68 -11.57
N LEU A 206 -14.10 -11.81 -10.55
CA LEU A 206 -14.97 -11.86 -9.37
C LEU A 206 -16.44 -11.63 -9.72
N ILE A 207 -16.73 -10.63 -10.57
CA ILE A 207 -18.10 -10.35 -11.02
C ILE A 207 -18.65 -11.54 -11.81
N MET A 208 -17.87 -12.12 -12.71
CA MET A 208 -18.30 -13.31 -13.46
C MET A 208 -18.56 -14.50 -12.54
N ALA A 209 -17.69 -14.73 -11.56
CA ALA A 209 -17.82 -15.81 -10.57
C ALA A 209 -19.08 -15.66 -9.70
N SER A 210 -19.55 -14.43 -9.47
CA SER A 210 -20.71 -14.17 -8.62
C SER A 210 -22.01 -14.84 -9.10
N LYS A 211 -22.10 -15.23 -10.38
CA LYS A 211 -23.25 -15.99 -10.92
C LYS A 211 -23.43 -17.32 -10.19
N ASP A 212 -22.32 -18.01 -9.97
CA ASP A 212 -22.28 -19.40 -9.50
C ASP A 212 -21.88 -19.51 -8.02
N ILE A 213 -21.87 -18.37 -7.30
CA ILE A 213 -21.64 -18.27 -5.86
C ILE A 213 -22.94 -17.81 -5.18
N GLU A 214 -23.34 -18.48 -4.09
CA GLU A 214 -24.59 -18.12 -3.38
C GLU A 214 -24.49 -16.84 -2.56
N MET A 215 -23.27 -16.33 -2.32
CA MET A 215 -23.04 -15.12 -1.52
C MET A 215 -23.08 -13.85 -2.35
N SER A 216 -23.45 -12.75 -1.70
CA SER A 216 -23.31 -11.41 -2.24
C SER A 216 -21.83 -11.00 -2.34
N VAL A 217 -21.51 -10.14 -3.29
CA VAL A 217 -20.17 -9.54 -3.48
C VAL A 217 -20.27 -8.04 -3.24
N PHE A 218 -19.52 -7.54 -2.26
CA PHE A 218 -19.42 -6.10 -1.97
C PHE A 218 -18.11 -5.56 -2.49
N ILE A 219 -18.19 -4.47 -3.24
CA ILE A 219 -17.03 -3.78 -3.85
C ILE A 219 -16.93 -2.38 -3.26
N ALA A 220 -16.00 -2.20 -2.32
CA ALA A 220 -15.74 -0.93 -1.64
C ALA A 220 -14.50 -0.24 -2.25
N GLY A 221 -14.71 0.89 -2.90
CA GLY A 221 -13.64 1.66 -3.53
C GLY A 221 -14.10 2.45 -4.74
N SER A 222 -13.15 3.03 -5.45
CA SER A 222 -13.35 3.74 -6.72
C SER A 222 -12.08 3.65 -7.56
N GLY A 223 -12.19 3.82 -8.87
CA GLY A 223 -11.03 3.78 -9.76
C GLY A 223 -11.40 3.88 -11.24
N ASP A 224 -10.42 3.68 -12.10
CA ASP A 224 -10.57 3.88 -13.54
C ASP A 224 -11.55 2.87 -14.18
N LEU A 225 -11.75 1.71 -13.54
CA LEU A 225 -12.63 0.65 -14.03
C LEU A 225 -14.10 0.78 -13.56
N ASP A 226 -14.45 1.77 -12.76
CA ASP A 226 -15.80 1.92 -12.17
C ASP A 226 -16.94 1.73 -13.19
N LYS A 227 -16.88 2.43 -14.31
CA LYS A 227 -17.91 2.35 -15.36
C LYS A 227 -17.93 0.98 -16.03
N LYS A 228 -16.74 0.46 -16.37
CA LYS A 228 -16.59 -0.85 -17.02
C LYS A 228 -17.16 -1.98 -16.16
N LEU A 229 -16.82 -2.00 -14.86
CA LEU A 229 -17.28 -3.04 -13.95
C LEU A 229 -18.80 -3.02 -13.77
N LYS A 230 -19.40 -1.83 -13.67
CA LYS A 230 -20.88 -1.70 -13.63
C LYS A 230 -21.56 -2.17 -14.92
N THR A 231 -20.91 -1.97 -16.07
CA THR A 231 -21.40 -2.53 -17.34
C THR A 231 -21.34 -4.05 -17.32
N ILE A 232 -20.22 -4.64 -16.88
CA ILE A 232 -20.06 -6.10 -16.78
C ILE A 232 -21.11 -6.71 -15.83
N VAL A 233 -21.44 -6.05 -14.71
CA VAL A 233 -22.49 -6.51 -13.78
C VAL A 233 -23.83 -6.59 -14.48
N LYS A 234 -24.23 -5.58 -15.25
CA LYS A 234 -25.48 -5.56 -16.02
C LYS A 234 -25.52 -6.61 -17.12
N GLU A 235 -24.45 -6.71 -17.92
CA GLU A 235 -24.34 -7.68 -19.01
C GLU A 235 -24.41 -9.13 -18.50
N ASN A 236 -24.02 -9.35 -17.27
CA ASN A 236 -24.03 -10.67 -16.64
C ASN A 236 -25.30 -10.93 -15.81
N GLY A 237 -26.20 -9.95 -15.62
CA GLY A 237 -27.45 -10.09 -14.89
C GLY A 237 -27.26 -10.37 -13.39
N VAL A 238 -26.21 -9.77 -12.78
CA VAL A 238 -25.85 -10.02 -11.37
C VAL A 238 -26.00 -8.77 -10.48
N GLU A 239 -26.85 -7.81 -10.87
CA GLU A 239 -27.07 -6.55 -10.14
C GLU A 239 -27.61 -6.77 -8.73
N ASN A 240 -28.31 -7.86 -8.50
CA ASN A 240 -28.83 -8.26 -7.20
C ASN A 240 -27.78 -8.92 -6.29
N LYS A 241 -26.64 -9.36 -6.84
CA LYS A 241 -25.55 -10.03 -6.12
C LYS A 241 -24.33 -9.13 -5.90
N VAL A 242 -24.02 -8.23 -6.84
CA VAL A 242 -22.82 -7.40 -6.80
C VAL A 242 -23.17 -5.96 -6.44
N LEU A 243 -22.76 -5.52 -5.26
CA LEU A 243 -23.04 -4.19 -4.74
C LEU A 243 -21.79 -3.32 -4.72
N PHE A 244 -21.83 -2.18 -5.42
CA PHE A 244 -20.79 -1.15 -5.35
C PHE A 244 -21.07 -0.17 -4.22
N LEU A 245 -20.20 -0.16 -3.21
CA LEU A 245 -20.34 0.68 -2.02
C LEU A 245 -19.66 2.06 -2.20
N GLY A 246 -18.92 2.25 -3.31
CA GLY A 246 -18.14 3.46 -3.52
C GLY A 246 -17.00 3.61 -2.51
N LYS A 247 -16.44 4.82 -2.43
CA LYS A 247 -15.38 5.14 -1.47
C LYS A 247 -15.98 5.36 -0.09
N LEU A 248 -15.61 4.54 0.87
CA LEU A 248 -16.09 4.59 2.26
C LEU A 248 -15.15 5.38 3.16
N LEU A 249 -15.68 5.94 4.23
CA LEU A 249 -14.90 6.47 5.34
C LEU A 249 -14.19 5.32 6.08
N PRO A 250 -13.01 5.56 6.68
CA PRO A 250 -12.22 4.51 7.34
C PRO A 250 -13.02 3.69 8.37
N GLU A 251 -13.81 4.35 9.21
CA GLU A 251 -14.60 3.69 10.26
C GLU A 251 -15.66 2.74 9.66
N LYS A 252 -16.32 3.18 8.57
CA LYS A 252 -17.31 2.37 7.89
C LYS A 252 -16.66 1.21 7.11
N LEU A 253 -15.47 1.43 6.56
CA LEU A 253 -14.70 0.38 5.90
C LEU A 253 -14.29 -0.71 6.91
N ILE A 254 -13.81 -0.33 8.10
CA ILE A 254 -13.50 -1.27 9.19
C ILE A 254 -14.72 -2.12 9.54
N GLU A 255 -15.89 -1.49 9.73
CA GLU A 255 -17.12 -2.20 10.04
C GLU A 255 -17.47 -3.24 8.97
N ILE A 256 -17.45 -2.84 7.70
CA ILE A 256 -17.76 -3.73 6.58
C ILE A 256 -16.69 -4.82 6.42
N THR A 257 -15.42 -4.50 6.65
CA THR A 257 -14.35 -5.50 6.58
C THR A 257 -14.51 -6.55 7.66
N ALA A 258 -14.73 -6.14 8.90
CA ALA A 258 -14.84 -7.06 10.04
C ALA A 258 -16.08 -7.98 9.97
N ASN A 259 -17.11 -7.59 9.24
CA ASN A 259 -18.33 -8.38 9.04
C ASN A 259 -18.32 -9.21 7.75
N ALA A 260 -17.28 -9.13 6.92
CA ALA A 260 -17.17 -9.95 5.71
C ALA A 260 -16.93 -11.42 6.08
N TRP A 261 -17.47 -12.32 5.25
CA TRP A 261 -17.21 -13.74 5.37
C TRP A 261 -15.85 -14.10 4.73
N LEU A 262 -15.53 -13.49 3.57
CA LEU A 262 -14.30 -13.76 2.84
C LEU A 262 -13.75 -12.46 2.23
N GLY A 263 -12.46 -12.24 2.36
CA GLY A 263 -11.73 -11.15 1.71
C GLY A 263 -11.30 -11.52 0.29
N TYR A 264 -11.57 -10.68 -0.70
CA TYR A 264 -11.08 -10.86 -2.06
C TYR A 264 -9.80 -10.06 -2.27
N ASN A 265 -8.70 -10.77 -2.51
CA ASN A 265 -7.37 -10.17 -2.62
C ASN A 265 -6.56 -10.68 -3.82
N LEU A 266 -7.24 -11.13 -4.86
CA LEU A 266 -6.55 -11.63 -6.05
C LEU A 266 -5.96 -10.49 -6.88
N LEU A 267 -4.82 -10.77 -7.49
CA LEU A 267 -4.09 -9.89 -8.39
C LEU A 267 -3.69 -10.69 -9.64
N GLU A 268 -3.73 -10.04 -10.79
CA GLU A 268 -3.14 -10.57 -12.01
C GLU A 268 -1.63 -10.31 -12.01
N LYS A 269 -0.86 -11.20 -12.63
CA LYS A 269 0.59 -11.05 -12.77
C LYS A 269 0.91 -10.01 -13.85
N LYS A 270 0.73 -8.72 -13.51
CA LYS A 270 1.07 -7.57 -14.36
C LYS A 270 2.31 -6.86 -13.81
N GLY A 271 3.46 -7.11 -14.44
CA GLY A 271 4.74 -6.55 -13.99
C GLY A 271 5.28 -7.13 -12.68
N LEU A 272 6.54 -6.86 -12.39
CA LEU A 272 7.19 -7.35 -11.16
C LEU A 272 6.71 -6.62 -9.92
N SER A 273 6.27 -5.35 -10.05
CA SER A 273 5.75 -4.59 -8.90
C SER A 273 4.52 -5.29 -8.28
N TYR A 274 3.57 -5.76 -9.10
CA TYR A 274 2.44 -6.53 -8.58
C TYR A 274 2.85 -7.91 -8.07
N TYR A 275 3.72 -8.60 -8.80
CA TYR A 275 4.14 -9.95 -8.44
C TYR A 275 4.89 -10.03 -7.11
N TYR A 276 5.66 -8.99 -6.75
CA TYR A 276 6.38 -8.88 -5.48
C TYR A 276 5.67 -8.04 -4.42
N SER A 277 4.46 -7.56 -4.73
CA SER A 277 3.68 -6.77 -3.78
C SER A 277 3.03 -7.63 -2.70
N LEU A 278 2.77 -7.00 -1.57
CA LEU A 278 1.84 -7.48 -0.55
C LEU A 278 0.84 -6.36 -0.27
N SER A 279 -0.39 -6.55 -0.73
CA SER A 279 -1.39 -5.48 -0.70
C SER A 279 -1.85 -5.14 0.73
N ASN A 280 -2.18 -3.87 0.97
CA ASN A 280 -2.62 -3.39 2.28
C ASN A 280 -3.85 -4.13 2.80
N LYS A 281 -4.79 -4.46 1.91
CA LYS A 281 -6.01 -5.19 2.28
C LYS A 281 -5.73 -6.58 2.88
N THR A 282 -4.57 -7.20 2.58
CA THR A 282 -4.12 -8.42 3.25
C THR A 282 -4.14 -8.27 4.76
N PHE A 283 -3.57 -7.16 5.22
CA PHE A 283 -3.45 -6.88 6.65
C PHE A 283 -4.76 -6.40 7.26
N ASP A 284 -5.60 -5.70 6.49
CA ASP A 284 -6.95 -5.32 6.95
C ASP A 284 -7.82 -6.56 7.18
N TYR A 285 -7.76 -7.55 6.28
CA TYR A 285 -8.45 -8.84 6.45
C TYR A 285 -7.87 -9.64 7.62
N ILE A 286 -6.54 -9.67 7.77
CA ILE A 286 -5.89 -10.29 8.93
C ILE A 286 -6.38 -9.66 10.23
N GLN A 287 -6.38 -8.33 10.34
CA GLN A 287 -6.82 -7.62 11.54
C GLN A 287 -8.30 -7.85 11.87
N SER A 288 -9.09 -8.13 10.86
CA SER A 288 -10.51 -8.46 11.01
C SER A 288 -10.76 -9.96 11.27
N GLY A 289 -9.73 -10.79 11.24
CA GLY A 289 -9.83 -12.22 11.45
C GLY A 289 -10.65 -12.94 10.37
N ILE A 290 -10.64 -12.43 9.12
CA ILE A 290 -11.36 -13.06 8.02
C ILE A 290 -10.41 -13.76 7.04
N PRO A 291 -10.75 -14.97 6.59
CA PRO A 291 -10.04 -15.65 5.52
C PRO A 291 -10.05 -14.85 4.22
N GLN A 292 -9.08 -15.10 3.34
CA GLN A 292 -8.99 -14.37 2.09
C GLN A 292 -8.59 -15.25 0.91
N LEU A 293 -9.05 -14.90 -0.29
CA LEU A 293 -8.53 -15.43 -1.54
C LEU A 293 -7.28 -14.64 -1.92
N MET A 294 -6.18 -15.34 -2.18
CA MET A 294 -4.89 -14.71 -2.44
C MET A 294 -4.25 -15.28 -3.71
N PRO A 295 -3.45 -14.49 -4.46
CA PRO A 295 -2.70 -14.99 -5.59
C PRO A 295 -1.51 -15.84 -5.13
N SER A 296 -1.07 -16.79 -5.95
CA SER A 296 0.12 -17.61 -5.71
C SER A 296 1.41 -16.82 -6.00
N PHE A 297 1.55 -15.62 -5.39
CA PHE A 297 2.73 -14.77 -5.50
C PHE A 297 3.67 -14.97 -4.29
N PRO A 298 4.97 -14.69 -4.42
CA PRO A 298 5.97 -15.03 -3.40
C PRO A 298 5.62 -14.56 -1.99
N GLU A 299 5.18 -13.31 -1.83
CA GLU A 299 4.85 -12.75 -0.51
C GLU A 299 3.62 -13.41 0.12
N TYR A 300 2.60 -13.72 -0.70
CA TYR A 300 1.39 -14.39 -0.24
C TYR A 300 1.65 -15.85 0.13
N ILE A 301 2.49 -16.55 -0.65
CA ILE A 301 2.91 -17.92 -0.35
C ILE A 301 3.66 -17.95 0.99
N GLN A 302 4.67 -17.08 1.19
CA GLN A 302 5.43 -17.01 2.43
C GLN A 302 4.56 -16.69 3.63
N LEU A 303 3.63 -15.73 3.47
CA LEU A 303 2.71 -15.35 4.52
C LEU A 303 1.79 -16.51 4.89
N ASN A 304 1.24 -17.20 3.89
CA ASN A 304 0.31 -18.32 4.08
C ASN A 304 1.00 -19.58 4.62
N GLN A 305 2.28 -19.79 4.31
CA GLN A 305 3.07 -20.86 4.94
C GLN A 305 3.31 -20.61 6.43
N LYS A 306 3.39 -19.35 6.85
CA LYS A 306 3.59 -18.99 8.25
C LYS A 306 2.29 -19.00 9.05
N PHE A 307 1.23 -18.52 8.43
CA PHE A 307 -0.13 -18.47 8.98
C PHE A 307 -1.08 -18.78 7.83
N GLU A 308 -1.78 -19.87 7.93
CA GLU A 308 -2.74 -20.29 6.90
C GLU A 308 -3.98 -19.39 6.93
N ILE A 309 -3.83 -18.14 6.43
CA ILE A 309 -4.83 -17.07 6.54
C ILE A 309 -5.85 -17.04 5.39
N GLY A 310 -5.70 -17.93 4.42
CA GLY A 310 -6.59 -17.97 3.26
C GLY A 310 -6.20 -19.02 2.24
N VAL A 311 -6.82 -18.97 1.09
CA VAL A 311 -6.61 -19.93 0.00
C VAL A 311 -5.92 -19.25 -1.17
N LEU A 312 -4.82 -19.88 -1.63
CA LEU A 312 -4.14 -19.45 -2.85
C LEU A 312 -4.91 -19.94 -4.07
N THR A 313 -5.29 -19.03 -4.96
CA THR A 313 -6.05 -19.33 -6.17
C THR A 313 -5.75 -18.34 -7.29
N GLU A 314 -6.19 -18.65 -8.50
CA GLU A 314 -5.99 -17.80 -9.67
C GLU A 314 -7.16 -16.80 -9.84
N PRO A 315 -6.92 -15.62 -10.45
CA PRO A 315 -7.96 -14.63 -10.73
C PRO A 315 -8.81 -15.02 -11.95
N LEU A 316 -9.31 -16.25 -11.97
CA LEU A 316 -10.20 -16.81 -12.98
C LEU A 316 -11.56 -17.14 -12.35
N ALA A 317 -12.65 -16.85 -13.04
CA ALA A 317 -14.01 -17.03 -12.51
C ALA A 317 -14.24 -18.46 -12.00
N GLU A 318 -13.86 -19.47 -12.78
CA GLU A 318 -14.00 -20.88 -12.43
C GLU A 318 -13.19 -21.26 -11.18
N SER A 319 -11.95 -20.79 -11.07
CA SER A 319 -11.09 -21.00 -9.88
C SER A 319 -11.68 -20.36 -8.63
N ILE A 320 -12.22 -19.15 -8.76
CA ILE A 320 -12.88 -18.44 -7.66
C ILE A 320 -14.11 -19.21 -7.20
N VAL A 321 -14.99 -19.62 -8.12
CA VAL A 321 -16.21 -20.40 -7.82
C VAL A 321 -15.85 -21.70 -7.10
N THR A 322 -14.91 -22.47 -7.66
CA THR A 322 -14.46 -23.74 -7.07
C THR A 322 -13.94 -23.55 -5.65
N THR A 323 -13.09 -22.52 -5.44
CA THR A 323 -12.48 -22.26 -4.13
C THR A 323 -13.52 -21.80 -3.11
N VAL A 324 -14.40 -20.86 -3.47
CA VAL A 324 -15.44 -20.36 -2.56
C VAL A 324 -16.41 -21.48 -2.18
N ASN A 325 -16.89 -22.25 -3.15
CA ASN A 325 -17.82 -23.35 -2.90
C ASN A 325 -17.18 -24.48 -2.06
N SER A 326 -15.89 -24.71 -2.20
CA SER A 326 -15.13 -25.63 -1.34
C SER A 326 -15.09 -25.14 0.10
N LEU A 327 -14.82 -23.84 0.32
CA LEU A 327 -14.81 -23.23 1.66
C LEU A 327 -16.19 -23.24 2.32
N ILE A 328 -17.27 -23.03 1.54
CA ILE A 328 -18.64 -23.12 2.05
C ILE A 328 -18.95 -24.54 2.57
N LYS A 329 -18.50 -25.56 1.83
CA LYS A 329 -18.71 -26.97 2.19
C LYS A 329 -17.79 -27.44 3.32
N ASN A 330 -16.64 -26.83 3.50
CA ASN A 330 -15.64 -27.22 4.51
C ASN A 330 -15.57 -26.17 5.64
N HIS A 331 -16.56 -26.24 6.52
CA HIS A 331 -16.66 -25.32 7.67
C HIS A 331 -15.46 -25.41 8.61
N GLU A 332 -14.87 -26.60 8.79
CA GLU A 332 -13.70 -26.82 9.64
C GLU A 332 -12.49 -26.06 9.08
N LEU A 333 -12.21 -26.17 7.79
CA LEU A 333 -11.16 -25.41 7.14
C LEU A 333 -11.40 -23.89 7.28
N TYR A 334 -12.64 -23.43 7.04
CA TYR A 334 -12.97 -22.02 7.20
C TYR A 334 -12.68 -21.48 8.60
N LEU A 335 -13.07 -22.23 9.65
CA LEU A 335 -12.78 -21.86 11.03
C LEU A 335 -11.28 -21.87 11.34
N HIS A 336 -10.54 -22.84 10.81
CA HIS A 336 -9.09 -22.90 10.93
C HIS A 336 -8.44 -21.66 10.35
N LEU A 337 -8.74 -21.29 9.09
CA LEU A 337 -8.23 -20.10 8.43
C LEU A 337 -8.53 -18.81 9.22
N LYS A 338 -9.73 -18.72 9.77
CA LYS A 338 -10.14 -17.60 10.63
C LYS A 338 -9.30 -17.50 11.90
N GLN A 339 -9.04 -18.62 12.56
CA GLN A 339 -8.19 -18.66 13.75
C GLN A 339 -6.74 -18.29 13.45
N GLU A 340 -6.19 -18.75 12.32
CA GLU A 340 -4.86 -18.39 11.86
C GLU A 340 -4.76 -16.90 11.53
N ALA A 341 -5.78 -16.31 10.90
CA ALA A 341 -5.83 -14.87 10.67
C ALA A 341 -5.81 -14.08 11.98
N LEU A 342 -6.55 -14.52 13.03
CA LEU A 342 -6.53 -13.89 14.35
C LEU A 342 -5.17 -14.05 15.07
N LYS A 343 -4.43 -15.15 14.85
CA LYS A 343 -3.06 -15.30 15.34
C LYS A 343 -2.12 -14.35 14.63
N ALA A 344 -2.22 -14.27 13.30
CA ALA A 344 -1.44 -13.36 12.46
C ALA A 344 -1.70 -11.88 12.82
N ALA A 345 -2.93 -11.52 13.18
CA ALA A 345 -3.32 -10.17 13.59
C ALA A 345 -2.51 -9.62 14.76
N LYS A 346 -2.07 -10.48 15.70
CA LYS A 346 -1.22 -10.07 16.82
C LYS A 346 0.21 -9.69 16.42
N ILE A 347 0.64 -10.13 15.25
CA ILE A 347 2.01 -9.93 14.75
C ILE A 347 2.06 -8.83 13.71
N TYR A 348 1.11 -8.84 12.76
CA TYR A 348 1.06 -7.89 11.66
C TYR A 348 0.29 -6.62 12.02
N VAL A 349 0.86 -5.85 12.96
CA VAL A 349 0.36 -4.56 13.43
C VAL A 349 1.44 -3.50 13.28
N TRP A 350 1.03 -2.25 13.12
CA TRP A 350 1.94 -1.13 12.97
C TRP A 350 2.87 -0.97 14.17
N GLU A 351 2.40 -1.23 15.37
CA GLU A 351 3.16 -1.14 16.61
C GLU A 351 4.44 -1.99 16.58
N ASN A 352 4.41 -3.15 15.92
CA ASN A 352 5.59 -3.99 15.71
C ASN A 352 6.51 -3.48 14.60
N GLU A 353 5.94 -2.92 13.52
CA GLU A 353 6.71 -2.35 12.41
C GLU A 353 7.33 -1.00 12.79
N GLU A 354 6.64 -0.21 13.61
CA GLU A 354 7.14 1.05 14.17
C GLU A 354 8.47 0.87 14.89
N VAL A 355 8.57 -0.15 15.76
CA VAL A 355 9.80 -0.44 16.50
C VAL A 355 10.98 -0.67 15.56
N LYS A 356 10.79 -1.42 14.48
CA LYS A 356 11.82 -1.64 13.46
C LYS A 356 12.24 -0.34 12.81
N LEU A 357 11.26 0.46 12.34
CA LEU A 357 11.50 1.74 11.69
C LEU A 357 12.31 2.68 12.58
N ILE A 358 11.84 2.89 13.80
CA ILE A 358 12.42 3.86 14.73
C ILE A 358 13.84 3.46 15.15
N ASN A 359 14.09 2.18 15.40
CA ASN A 359 15.43 1.70 15.72
C ASN A 359 16.44 1.99 14.61
N HIS A 360 16.08 1.77 13.35
CA HIS A 360 16.94 2.07 12.22
C HIS A 360 17.12 3.58 11.98
N LEU A 361 16.07 4.38 12.21
CA LEU A 361 16.18 5.85 12.14
C LEU A 361 17.10 6.40 13.25
N LYS A 362 17.03 5.87 14.46
CA LYS A 362 17.93 6.23 15.56
C LYS A 362 19.39 5.85 15.27
N ALA A 363 19.63 4.75 14.58
CA ALA A 363 20.96 4.29 14.19
C ALA A 363 21.62 5.13 13.09
N LEU A 364 20.89 6.02 12.42
CA LEU A 364 21.43 6.98 11.44
C LEU A 364 22.15 8.18 12.08
N ASN A 365 22.17 8.23 13.37
CA ASN A 365 22.67 9.37 14.15
C ASN A 365 24.19 9.43 14.25
#